data_1e403e8c1b08492dc1c835dcaa08ae59
#
_entry.id   1e403e8c1b08492dc1c835dcaa08ae59
#
_cell.length_a   1.000
_cell.length_b   1.000
_cell.length_c   1.000
_cell.angle_alpha   90.00
_cell.angle_beta   90.00
_cell.angle_gamma   90.00
#
_symmetry.space_group_name_H-M   'P 1'
#
loop_
_entity.id
_entity.type
_entity.pdbx_description
1 polymer ?
#
loop_
_entity_poly.entity_id
_entity_poly.type
_entity_poly.pdbx_seq_one_letter_code
_entity_poly.pdbx_strand_id
1 'polypeptide(L)'
;MDIEIAYIECQKSFVNDDFSEKVIAVASELAYVEPLLLAENPTYQFEYYSDSESCLEAVKEQKASMAIVTAVRASYLMQKPEYADKLIQVPGVDYNNQIHIVANENQEQLISIINKAIRHISQEEKEEIIAKELLMHSYDLGFDDVWYQSWEWIVGIICLVVILLIVYSIMTQKIAGLRIAKKEYEL
;
A
#
# COMPACT_ATOMS: atom_id res chain seq x y z
N MET A 1 -11.84 -4.47 21.96
CA MET A 1 -11.26 -3.65 20.90
C MET A 1 -11.76 -4.25 19.59
N ASP A 2 -12.55 -3.49 18.89
CA ASP A 2 -13.18 -3.97 17.68
C ASP A 2 -12.20 -3.72 16.51
N ILE A 3 -11.99 -4.73 15.67
CA ILE A 3 -11.17 -4.60 14.47
C ILE A 3 -12.12 -4.37 13.30
N GLU A 4 -12.02 -3.22 12.68
CA GLU A 4 -12.66 -2.91 11.42
C GLU A 4 -11.89 -3.56 10.27
N ILE A 5 -12.61 -4.21 9.36
CA ILE A 5 -12.06 -4.82 8.16
C ILE A 5 -12.39 -3.93 6.98
N ALA A 6 -11.38 -3.63 6.16
CA ALA A 6 -11.54 -2.89 4.92
C ALA A 6 -11.47 -3.82 3.71
N TYR A 7 -12.35 -3.57 2.76
CA TYR A 7 -12.32 -4.20 1.44
C TYR A 7 -11.64 -3.26 0.45
N ILE A 8 -10.64 -3.75 -0.25
CA ILE A 8 -9.87 -2.97 -1.21
C ILE A 8 -10.01 -3.59 -2.59
N GLU A 9 -10.42 -2.81 -3.55
CA GLU A 9 -10.54 -3.20 -4.96
C GLU A 9 -9.69 -2.31 -5.87
N CYS A 10 -9.37 -2.82 -7.08
CA CYS A 10 -8.73 -2.01 -8.10
C CYS A 10 -9.75 -1.03 -8.72
N GLN A 11 -9.38 0.24 -8.91
CA GLN A 11 -10.27 1.25 -9.49
C GLN A 11 -10.90 0.86 -10.83
N LYS A 12 -10.22 0.03 -11.61
CA LYS A 12 -10.71 -0.43 -12.93
C LYS A 12 -11.76 -1.54 -12.84
N SER A 13 -11.85 -2.27 -11.72
CA SER A 13 -12.79 -3.38 -11.56
C SER A 13 -14.18 -2.94 -11.11
N PHE A 14 -14.35 -1.67 -10.74
CA PHE A 14 -15.63 -1.11 -10.29
C PHE A 14 -16.74 -1.08 -11.36
N VAL A 15 -16.42 -1.42 -12.61
CA VAL A 15 -17.34 -1.33 -13.76
C VAL A 15 -18.21 -2.59 -13.93
N ASN A 16 -17.90 -3.71 -13.26
CA ASN A 16 -18.66 -4.95 -13.36
C ASN A 16 -19.06 -5.44 -11.97
N ASP A 17 -20.32 -5.20 -11.61
CA ASP A 17 -20.99 -5.67 -10.38
C ASP A 17 -21.18 -7.21 -10.29
N ASP A 18 -20.55 -7.98 -11.15
CA ASP A 18 -20.61 -9.44 -11.09
C ASP A 18 -19.54 -9.98 -10.13
N PHE A 19 -19.97 -10.16 -8.88
CA PHE A 19 -19.13 -10.71 -7.81
C PHE A 19 -18.98 -12.24 -7.89
N SER A 20 -19.60 -12.91 -8.86
CA SER A 20 -19.43 -14.34 -9.08
C SER A 20 -18.02 -14.62 -9.63
N GLU A 21 -17.29 -15.54 -8.99
CA GLU A 21 -15.93 -15.95 -9.33
C GLU A 21 -14.78 -14.97 -8.98
N LYS A 22 -14.99 -14.00 -8.08
CA LYS A 22 -13.90 -13.13 -7.64
C LYS A 22 -12.93 -13.88 -6.73
N VAL A 23 -11.64 -13.75 -7.03
CA VAL A 23 -10.57 -14.18 -6.14
C VAL A 23 -10.31 -13.09 -5.12
N ILE A 24 -10.38 -13.45 -3.85
CA ILE A 24 -10.19 -12.55 -2.71
C ILE A 24 -8.83 -12.83 -2.07
N ALA A 25 -7.95 -11.85 -2.07
CA ALA A 25 -6.68 -11.90 -1.36
C ALA A 25 -6.91 -11.65 0.14
N VAL A 26 -6.47 -12.56 0.99
CA VAL A 26 -6.63 -12.48 2.44
C VAL A 26 -5.29 -12.66 3.11
N ALA A 27 -4.93 -11.75 4.02
CA ALA A 27 -3.76 -11.94 4.86
C ALA A 27 -3.99 -13.14 5.79
N SER A 28 -2.97 -13.99 5.97
CA SER A 28 -3.09 -15.23 6.74
C SER A 28 -3.60 -15.01 8.17
N GLU A 29 -3.33 -13.85 8.76
CA GLU A 29 -3.83 -13.42 10.06
C GLU A 29 -5.35 -13.19 10.09
N LEU A 30 -5.97 -12.96 8.92
CA LEU A 30 -7.40 -12.72 8.75
C LEU A 30 -8.16 -13.93 8.19
N ALA A 31 -7.54 -15.12 8.13
CA ALA A 31 -8.15 -16.32 7.60
C ALA A 31 -9.50 -16.69 8.26
N TYR A 32 -9.74 -16.25 9.49
CA TYR A 32 -11.00 -16.45 10.21
C TYR A 32 -12.20 -15.74 9.58
N VAL A 33 -11.98 -14.81 8.66
CA VAL A 33 -13.03 -14.07 7.96
C VAL A 33 -13.66 -14.92 6.83
N GLU A 34 -12.92 -15.88 6.29
CA GLU A 34 -13.38 -16.74 5.18
C GLU A 34 -14.76 -17.38 5.43
N PRO A 35 -15.01 -18.09 6.55
CA PRO A 35 -16.30 -18.72 6.77
C PRO A 35 -17.45 -17.72 6.87
N LEU A 36 -17.18 -16.47 7.29
CA LEU A 36 -18.18 -15.41 7.34
C LEU A 36 -18.56 -14.96 5.93
N LEU A 37 -17.57 -14.78 5.08
CA LEU A 37 -17.78 -14.36 3.67
C LEU A 37 -18.42 -15.47 2.83
N LEU A 38 -18.03 -16.73 3.05
CA LEU A 38 -18.68 -17.88 2.39
C LEU A 38 -20.14 -18.05 2.78
N ALA A 39 -20.51 -17.62 3.98
CA ALA A 39 -21.92 -17.61 4.40
C ALA A 39 -22.74 -16.55 3.62
N GLU A 40 -22.11 -15.44 3.21
CA GLU A 40 -22.77 -14.41 2.38
C GLU A 40 -22.77 -14.80 0.91
N ASN A 41 -21.64 -15.24 0.39
CA ASN A 41 -21.52 -15.67 -1.01
C ASN A 41 -20.61 -16.91 -1.13
N PRO A 42 -21.19 -18.10 -1.33
CA PRO A 42 -20.44 -19.35 -1.44
C PRO A 42 -19.53 -19.45 -2.68
N THR A 43 -19.63 -18.52 -3.63
CA THR A 43 -18.85 -18.55 -4.87
C THR A 43 -17.48 -17.88 -4.76
N TYR A 44 -17.19 -17.22 -3.65
CA TYR A 44 -15.91 -16.58 -3.42
C TYR A 44 -14.76 -17.60 -3.37
N GLN A 45 -13.65 -17.25 -4.00
CA GLN A 45 -12.40 -17.98 -3.94
C GLN A 45 -11.39 -17.18 -3.14
N PHE A 46 -10.67 -17.83 -2.23
CA PHE A 46 -9.70 -17.17 -1.35
C PHE A 46 -8.28 -17.58 -1.70
N GLU A 47 -7.41 -16.58 -1.75
CA GLU A 47 -5.97 -16.76 -1.89
C GLU A 47 -5.27 -16.10 -0.70
N TYR A 48 -4.41 -16.88 0.00
CA TYR A 48 -3.77 -16.44 1.22
C TYR A 48 -2.38 -15.89 0.98
N TYR A 49 -2.13 -14.72 1.54
CA TYR A 49 -0.86 -14.02 1.49
C TYR A 49 -0.25 -13.87 2.89
N SER A 50 1.05 -13.60 2.95
CA SER A 50 1.79 -13.48 4.22
C SER A 50 1.34 -12.28 5.06
N ASP A 51 0.96 -11.19 4.41
CA ASP A 51 0.67 -9.90 5.03
C ASP A 51 -0.28 -9.05 4.17
N SER A 52 -0.76 -7.96 4.76
CA SER A 52 -1.70 -7.03 4.10
C SER A 52 -1.12 -6.33 2.88
N GLU A 53 0.18 -6.05 2.85
CA GLU A 53 0.83 -5.37 1.73
C GLU A 53 0.87 -6.28 0.49
N SER A 54 1.21 -7.56 0.70
CA SER A 54 1.17 -8.58 -0.35
C SER A 54 -0.24 -8.77 -0.92
N CYS A 55 -1.29 -8.63 -0.10
CA CYS A 55 -2.68 -8.67 -0.58
C CYS A 55 -2.98 -7.48 -1.50
N LEU A 56 -2.57 -6.26 -1.13
CA LEU A 56 -2.79 -5.07 -1.95
C LEU A 56 -2.00 -5.15 -3.26
N GLU A 57 -0.78 -5.68 -3.23
CA GLU A 57 0.02 -5.90 -4.42
C GLU A 57 -0.66 -6.87 -5.39
N ALA A 58 -1.24 -7.97 -4.87
CA ALA A 58 -1.99 -8.92 -5.68
C ALA A 58 -3.19 -8.27 -6.39
N VAL A 59 -3.90 -7.36 -5.70
CA VAL A 59 -5.00 -6.60 -6.32
C VAL A 59 -4.47 -5.59 -7.34
N LYS A 60 -3.40 -4.88 -7.04
CA LYS A 60 -2.75 -3.93 -7.95
C LYS A 60 -2.28 -4.62 -9.24
N GLU A 61 -1.73 -5.82 -9.12
CA GLU A 61 -1.28 -6.65 -10.25
C GLU A 61 -2.43 -7.42 -10.93
N GLN A 62 -3.67 -7.27 -10.46
CA GLN A 62 -4.85 -7.98 -10.99
C GLN A 62 -4.79 -9.51 -10.84
N LYS A 63 -4.01 -10.02 -9.89
CA LYS A 63 -3.99 -11.44 -9.50
C LYS A 63 -5.21 -11.79 -8.64
N ALA A 64 -5.62 -10.84 -7.81
CA ALA A 64 -6.85 -10.92 -7.05
C ALA A 64 -7.79 -9.77 -7.44
N SER A 65 -9.09 -9.99 -7.31
CA SER A 65 -10.11 -8.99 -7.63
C SER A 65 -10.32 -8.02 -6.46
N MET A 66 -10.12 -8.50 -5.24
CA MET A 66 -10.36 -7.78 -3.99
C MET A 66 -9.34 -8.23 -2.94
N ALA A 67 -8.99 -7.35 -2.02
CA ALA A 67 -8.22 -7.69 -0.82
C ALA A 67 -9.00 -7.37 0.45
N ILE A 68 -8.84 -8.22 1.45
CA ILE A 68 -9.36 -8.01 2.79
C ILE A 68 -8.22 -7.76 3.74
N VAL A 69 -8.22 -6.57 4.33
CA VAL A 69 -7.20 -6.10 5.27
C VAL A 69 -7.87 -5.37 6.42
N THR A 70 -7.16 -5.15 7.52
CA THR A 70 -7.72 -4.33 8.60
C THR A 70 -7.84 -2.86 8.16
N ALA A 71 -8.89 -2.16 8.60
CA ALA A 71 -9.14 -0.75 8.21
C ALA A 71 -7.96 0.17 8.56
N VAL A 72 -7.32 -0.05 9.71
CA VAL A 72 -6.12 0.69 10.12
C VAL A 72 -4.98 0.49 9.14
N ARG A 73 -4.74 -0.76 8.72
CA ARG A 73 -3.66 -1.10 7.78
C ARG A 73 -3.97 -0.57 6.38
N ALA A 74 -5.23 -0.67 5.96
CA ALA A 74 -5.70 -0.09 4.70
C ALA A 74 -5.45 1.42 4.66
N SER A 75 -5.89 2.14 5.69
CA SER A 75 -5.72 3.60 5.78
C SER A 75 -4.26 4.05 5.71
N TYR A 76 -3.34 3.26 6.26
CA TYR A 76 -1.90 3.51 6.16
C TYR A 76 -1.36 3.20 4.76
N LEU A 77 -1.59 1.98 4.26
CA LEU A 77 -1.02 1.53 2.99
C LEU A 77 -1.57 2.32 1.79
N MET A 78 -2.85 2.70 1.83
CA MET A 78 -3.50 3.49 0.77
C MET A 78 -2.94 4.92 0.64
N GLN A 79 -2.11 5.39 1.58
CA GLN A 79 -1.39 6.66 1.45
C GLN A 79 -0.14 6.55 0.55
N LYS A 80 0.34 5.33 0.29
CA LYS A 80 1.47 5.11 -0.62
C LYS A 80 1.08 5.52 -2.04
N PRO A 81 1.93 6.31 -2.76
CA PRO A 81 1.64 6.74 -4.13
C PRO A 81 1.37 5.60 -5.10
N GLU A 82 1.97 4.44 -4.87
CA GLU A 82 1.79 3.25 -5.70
C GLU A 82 0.39 2.63 -5.62
N TYR A 83 -0.38 2.90 -4.53
CA TYR A 83 -1.73 2.39 -4.31
C TYR A 83 -2.80 3.46 -4.46
N ALA A 84 -2.51 4.71 -4.06
CA ALA A 84 -3.48 5.80 -3.95
C ALA A 84 -4.32 6.05 -5.22
N ASP A 85 -3.69 5.93 -6.39
CA ASP A 85 -4.34 6.15 -7.69
C ASP A 85 -4.86 4.86 -8.36
N LYS A 86 -4.63 3.69 -7.75
CA LYS A 86 -4.94 2.40 -8.38
C LYS A 86 -5.97 1.59 -7.61
N LEU A 87 -5.99 1.76 -6.30
CA LEU A 87 -6.84 1.00 -5.40
C LEU A 87 -7.87 1.93 -4.77
N ILE A 88 -9.02 1.36 -4.44
CA ILE A 88 -10.07 2.05 -3.70
C ILE A 88 -10.53 1.18 -2.55
N GLN A 89 -10.89 1.83 -1.45
CA GLN A 89 -11.58 1.16 -0.36
C GLN A 89 -13.07 1.12 -0.67
N VAL A 90 -13.61 -0.09 -0.69
CA VAL A 90 -15.04 -0.31 -0.93
C VAL A 90 -15.74 -0.42 0.43
N PRO A 91 -16.88 0.24 0.64
CA PRO A 91 -17.71 0.03 1.81
C PRO A 91 -18.14 -1.45 1.86
N GLY A 92 -17.72 -2.14 2.89
CA GLY A 92 -18.05 -3.55 3.12
C GLY A 92 -19.02 -3.72 4.28
N VAL A 93 -19.31 -4.95 4.61
CA VAL A 93 -20.03 -5.27 5.83
C VAL A 93 -19.09 -5.10 7.02
N ASP A 94 -19.51 -4.34 8.01
CA ASP A 94 -18.76 -4.14 9.23
C ASP A 94 -18.72 -5.45 10.04
N TYR A 95 -17.62 -6.18 9.93
CA TYR A 95 -17.36 -7.30 10.82
C TYR A 95 -16.72 -6.76 12.10
N ASN A 96 -17.52 -6.67 13.12
CA ASN A 96 -17.07 -6.31 14.45
C ASN A 96 -16.40 -7.52 15.10
N ASN A 97 -15.08 -7.58 15.07
CA ASN A 97 -14.32 -8.67 15.66
C ASN A 97 -13.78 -8.27 17.02
N GLN A 98 -14.14 -9.05 18.04
CA GLN A 98 -13.67 -8.82 19.41
C GLN A 98 -12.33 -9.53 19.63
N ILE A 99 -11.32 -8.78 20.01
CA ILE A 99 -10.04 -9.34 20.43
C ILE A 99 -10.14 -9.79 21.90
N HIS A 100 -9.79 -11.03 22.15
CA HIS A 100 -9.73 -11.60 23.50
C HIS A 100 -8.28 -11.88 23.89
N ILE A 101 -7.94 -11.54 25.15
CA ILE A 101 -6.68 -11.96 25.76
C ILE A 101 -6.91 -13.33 26.36
N VAL A 102 -6.15 -14.32 25.93
CA VAL A 102 -6.19 -15.70 26.43
C VAL A 102 -4.97 -15.96 27.30
N ALA A 103 -5.17 -16.57 28.45
CA ALA A 103 -4.10 -17.00 29.33
C ALA A 103 -4.32 -18.46 29.79
N ASN A 104 -3.27 -19.08 30.33
CA ASN A 104 -3.34 -20.43 30.84
C ASN A 104 -4.30 -20.51 32.04
N GLU A 105 -4.97 -21.65 32.20
CA GLU A 105 -5.97 -21.92 33.28
C GLU A 105 -5.48 -21.54 34.68
N ASN A 106 -4.19 -21.66 34.95
CA ASN A 106 -3.60 -21.34 36.26
C ASN A 106 -3.36 -19.83 36.49
N GLN A 107 -3.77 -18.95 35.57
CA GLN A 107 -3.49 -17.50 35.60
C GLN A 107 -4.76 -16.65 35.77
N GLU A 108 -5.76 -17.15 36.44
CA GLU A 108 -7.02 -16.42 36.69
C GLU A 108 -6.80 -15.04 37.34
N GLN A 109 -5.84 -14.94 38.27
CA GLN A 109 -5.52 -13.67 38.94
C GLN A 109 -4.96 -12.65 37.94
N LEU A 110 -4.11 -13.09 37.00
CA LEU A 110 -3.56 -12.22 35.94
C LEU A 110 -4.68 -11.70 35.04
N ILE A 111 -5.57 -12.57 34.58
CA ILE A 111 -6.73 -12.18 33.78
C ILE A 111 -7.64 -11.20 34.53
N SER A 112 -7.86 -11.43 35.80
CA SER A 112 -8.65 -10.51 36.65
C SER A 112 -8.01 -9.12 36.73
N ILE A 113 -6.69 -9.05 36.92
CA ILE A 113 -5.93 -7.78 36.93
C ILE A 113 -6.01 -7.08 35.58
N ILE A 114 -5.78 -7.80 34.48
CA ILE A 114 -5.84 -7.25 33.13
C ILE A 114 -7.23 -6.70 32.82
N ASN A 115 -8.27 -7.49 33.10
CA ASN A 115 -9.65 -7.06 32.88
C ASN A 115 -10.02 -5.83 33.72
N LYS A 116 -9.51 -5.76 34.96
CA LYS A 116 -9.69 -4.57 35.77
C LYS A 116 -8.97 -3.36 35.23
N ALA A 117 -7.73 -3.51 34.72
CA ALA A 117 -6.97 -2.44 34.09
C ALA A 117 -7.68 -1.93 32.84
N ILE A 118 -8.12 -2.82 31.93
CA ILE A 118 -8.84 -2.46 30.70
C ILE A 118 -10.13 -1.69 31.00
N ARG A 119 -10.87 -2.07 32.02
CA ARG A 119 -12.11 -1.36 32.45
C ARG A 119 -11.85 0.03 33.03
N HIS A 120 -10.63 0.31 33.49
CA HIS A 120 -10.26 1.62 34.04
C HIS A 120 -9.80 2.60 32.92
N ILE A 121 -9.52 2.12 31.71
CA ILE A 121 -9.24 2.98 30.59
C ILE A 121 -10.55 3.67 30.18
N SER A 122 -10.59 4.99 30.33
CA SER A 122 -11.75 5.80 29.93
C SER A 122 -11.96 5.74 28.42
N GLN A 123 -13.15 6.09 27.97
CA GLN A 123 -13.41 6.18 26.51
C GLN A 123 -12.55 7.25 25.85
N GLU A 124 -12.31 8.36 26.54
CA GLU A 124 -11.45 9.46 26.07
C GLU A 124 -10.00 9.00 25.90
N GLU A 125 -9.44 8.26 26.86
CA GLU A 125 -8.09 7.67 26.73
C GLU A 125 -7.99 6.65 25.58
N LYS A 126 -9.03 5.86 25.34
CA LYS A 126 -9.07 4.94 24.20
C LYS A 126 -9.03 5.68 22.88
N GLU A 127 -9.84 6.73 22.75
CA GLU A 127 -9.88 7.57 21.55
C GLU A 127 -8.55 8.30 21.32
N GLU A 128 -7.90 8.76 22.40
CA GLU A 128 -6.57 9.37 22.31
C GLU A 128 -5.51 8.36 21.85
N ILE A 129 -5.52 7.13 22.38
CA ILE A 129 -4.59 6.06 21.99
C ILE A 129 -4.81 5.70 20.50
N ILE A 130 -6.06 5.52 20.09
CA ILE A 130 -6.42 5.20 18.71
C ILE A 130 -5.99 6.34 17.78
N ALA A 131 -6.31 7.58 18.13
CA ALA A 131 -5.93 8.74 17.33
C ALA A 131 -4.41 8.88 17.22
N LYS A 132 -3.68 8.65 18.30
CA LYS A 132 -2.22 8.69 18.33
C LYS A 132 -1.62 7.59 17.44
N GLU A 133 -2.10 6.38 17.53
CA GLU A 133 -1.62 5.27 16.71
C GLU A 133 -1.96 5.46 15.22
N LEU A 134 -3.17 5.94 14.91
CA LEU A 134 -3.57 6.28 13.54
C LEU A 134 -2.77 7.47 12.97
N LEU A 135 -2.52 8.50 13.78
CA LEU A 135 -1.76 9.69 13.36
C LEU A 135 -0.25 9.44 13.31
N MET A 136 0.28 8.57 14.19
CA MET A 136 1.70 8.18 14.14
C MET A 136 2.03 7.29 12.93
N HIS A 137 1.03 6.71 12.30
CA HIS A 137 1.18 5.94 11.07
C HIS A 137 0.79 6.77 9.84
N SER A 138 0.93 8.11 9.90
CA SER A 138 1.00 8.89 8.66
C SER A 138 2.18 8.36 7.85
N TYR A 139 1.92 8.03 6.60
CA TYR A 139 2.96 7.50 5.73
C TYR A 139 3.95 8.62 5.41
N ASP A 140 5.21 8.43 5.85
CA ASP A 140 6.29 9.32 5.46
C ASP A 140 6.82 8.88 4.09
N LEU A 141 6.75 9.79 3.11
CA LEU A 141 7.23 9.55 1.75
C LEU A 141 8.70 9.14 1.78
N GLY A 142 8.98 7.91 1.43
CA GLY A 142 10.33 7.37 1.28
C GLY A 142 10.97 7.78 -0.04
N PHE A 143 12.27 7.49 -0.17
CA PHE A 143 12.99 7.72 -1.44
C PHE A 143 12.37 6.93 -2.60
N ASP A 144 11.88 5.73 -2.33
CA ASP A 144 11.26 4.86 -3.33
C ASP A 144 9.96 5.45 -3.88
N ASP A 145 9.19 6.16 -3.05
CA ASP A 145 7.95 6.83 -3.46
C ASP A 145 8.22 8.03 -4.36
N VAL A 146 9.25 8.81 -4.01
CA VAL A 146 9.69 9.95 -4.83
C VAL A 146 10.19 9.45 -6.18
N TRP A 147 10.92 8.32 -6.19
CA TRP A 147 11.37 7.69 -7.42
C TRP A 147 10.20 7.21 -8.26
N TYR A 148 9.22 6.52 -7.66
CA TYR A 148 8.03 6.03 -8.34
C TYR A 148 7.20 7.17 -8.96
N GLN A 149 7.02 8.26 -8.22
CA GLN A 149 6.22 9.40 -8.68
C GLN A 149 6.94 10.26 -9.71
N SER A 150 8.26 10.34 -9.66
CA SER A 150 9.06 11.29 -10.43
C SER A 150 9.95 10.66 -11.50
N TRP A 151 9.87 9.34 -11.74
CA TRP A 151 10.76 8.62 -12.63
C TRP A 151 10.73 9.18 -14.06
N GLU A 152 9.55 9.61 -14.55
CA GLU A 152 9.39 10.19 -15.90
C GLU A 152 10.19 11.49 -16.03
N TRP A 153 10.16 12.34 -15.03
CA TRP A 153 10.94 13.59 -15.00
C TRP A 153 12.43 13.32 -14.91
N ILE A 154 12.83 12.33 -14.14
CA ILE A 154 14.25 11.93 -14.00
C ILE A 154 14.78 11.43 -15.33
N VAL A 155 14.05 10.56 -16.03
CA VAL A 155 14.41 10.07 -17.36
C VAL A 155 14.47 11.23 -18.35
N GLY A 156 13.51 12.15 -18.34
CA GLY A 156 13.50 13.36 -19.15
C GLY A 156 14.75 14.23 -18.98
N ILE A 157 15.15 14.47 -17.75
CA ILE A 157 16.37 15.25 -17.41
C ILE A 157 17.62 14.52 -17.89
N ILE A 158 17.73 13.21 -17.69
CA ILE A 158 18.86 12.41 -18.16
C ILE A 158 18.99 12.49 -19.69
N CYS A 159 17.88 12.31 -20.42
CA CYS A 159 17.86 12.44 -21.88
C CYS A 159 18.30 13.83 -22.33
N LEU A 160 17.84 14.89 -21.68
CA LEU A 160 18.24 16.26 -22.01
C LEU A 160 19.74 16.49 -21.80
N VAL A 161 20.30 16.00 -20.70
CA VAL A 161 21.74 16.07 -20.42
C VAL A 161 22.55 15.33 -21.49
N VAL A 162 22.12 14.13 -21.87
CA VAL A 162 22.80 13.35 -22.94
C VAL A 162 22.77 14.10 -24.26
N ILE A 163 21.64 14.69 -24.63
CA ILE A 163 21.52 15.49 -25.86
C ILE A 163 22.48 16.68 -25.81
N LEU A 164 22.56 17.41 -24.72
CA LEU A 164 23.48 18.54 -24.56
C LEU A 164 24.93 18.10 -24.66
N LEU A 165 25.31 16.96 -24.09
CA LEU A 165 26.67 16.41 -24.23
C LEU A 165 27.00 16.04 -25.69
N ILE A 166 26.06 15.46 -26.41
CA ILE A 166 26.24 15.15 -27.84
C ILE A 166 26.43 16.43 -28.65
N VAL A 167 25.58 17.44 -28.45
CA VAL A 167 25.70 18.74 -29.14
C VAL A 167 27.02 19.40 -28.80
N TYR A 168 27.43 19.39 -27.54
CA TYR A 168 28.73 19.92 -27.12
C TYR A 168 29.88 19.19 -27.80
N SER A 169 29.85 17.85 -27.86
CA SER A 169 30.87 17.06 -28.56
C SER A 169 30.97 17.40 -30.05
N ILE A 170 29.83 17.53 -30.73
CA ILE A 170 29.79 17.91 -32.15
C ILE A 170 30.35 19.34 -32.38
N MET A 171 29.98 20.27 -31.50
CA MET A 171 30.48 21.64 -31.59
C MET A 171 32.02 21.72 -31.39
N THR A 172 32.54 21.01 -30.38
CA THR A 172 33.99 20.95 -30.13
C THR A 172 34.75 20.33 -31.29
N GLN A 173 34.24 19.28 -31.91
CA GLN A 173 34.83 18.67 -33.10
C GLN A 173 34.83 19.64 -34.31
N LYS A 174 33.73 20.37 -34.57
CA LYS A 174 33.66 21.38 -35.61
C LYS A 174 34.65 22.52 -35.38
N ILE A 175 34.77 23.02 -34.16
CA ILE A 175 35.69 24.07 -33.77
C ILE A 175 37.14 23.59 -33.96
N ALA A 176 37.46 22.37 -33.57
CA ALA A 176 38.77 21.78 -33.75
C ALA A 176 39.12 21.63 -35.25
N GLY A 177 38.18 21.15 -36.08
CA GLY A 177 38.34 21.06 -37.51
C GLY A 177 38.60 22.41 -38.20
N LEU A 178 37.84 23.45 -37.80
CA LEU A 178 38.05 24.81 -38.31
C LEU A 178 39.39 25.40 -37.89
N ARG A 179 39.90 25.08 -36.72
CA ARG A 179 41.24 25.52 -36.25
C ARG A 179 42.37 24.86 -37.06
N ILE A 180 42.22 23.60 -37.43
CA ILE A 180 43.18 22.86 -38.24
C ILE A 180 43.21 23.44 -39.65
N ALA A 181 42.03 23.62 -40.29
CA ALA A 181 41.91 24.19 -41.62
C ALA A 181 42.51 25.61 -41.69
N LYS A 182 42.29 26.46 -40.67
CA LYS A 182 42.88 27.80 -40.63
C LYS A 182 44.40 27.78 -40.55
N LYS A 183 45.02 26.84 -39.87
CA LYS A 183 46.48 26.68 -39.79
C LYS A 183 47.08 26.22 -41.14
N GLU A 184 46.35 25.45 -41.94
CA GLU A 184 46.81 25.04 -43.28
C GLU A 184 46.78 26.18 -44.30
N TYR A 185 45.92 27.20 -44.12
CA TYR A 185 45.89 28.40 -45.00
C TYR A 185 46.91 29.47 -44.61
N GLU A 186 47.54 29.37 -43.42
CA GLU A 186 48.55 30.32 -42.95
C GLU A 186 50.01 29.86 -43.27
N LEU A 187 50.21 28.68 -43.86
CA LEU A 187 51.47 28.11 -44.32
C LEU A 187 51.61 28.25 -45.88
#